data_55a9fbf95eb0990e88b3059831bb6697
#
_entry.id   55a9fbf95eb0990e88b3059831bb6697
#
_cell.length_a   1.000
_cell.length_b   1.000
_cell.length_c   1.000
_cell.angle_alpha   90.00
_cell.angle_beta   90.00
_cell.angle_gamma   90.00
#
_symmetry.space_group_name_H-M   'P 1'
#
loop_
_entity.id
_entity.type
_entity.pdbx_description
1 polymer ?
#
loop_
_entity_poly.entity_id
_entity_poly.type
_entity_poly.pdbx_seq_one_letter_code
_entity_poly.pdbx_strand_id
1 'polypeptide(L)'
;MKDYNKLNYEKTKVKKSKRKLQIAVLGSSKAITTKKAYNYAYEVGQEIAKSGAITITGGGLGVMEAAMKGAKKEGGVTIAIVPWESNKRVNDYADYVVATGIGWSRNSINLNSCDGAIIVGGGAGTLNEATYGYMMSKPIVAMTPSGGIAEQLTNKYFDVRKTEFIYGSNTPKEAVQLLIKIIKKHEKIPKVVTELDKDLLKREEKQDWKIIEERKKREKK
;
A
#
# COMPACT_ATOMS: atom_id res chain seq x y z
N MET A 1 -27.20 -7.92 -32.20
CA MET A 1 -26.41 -7.21 -31.19
C MET A 1 -27.12 -7.36 -29.86
N LYS A 2 -26.58 -8.13 -28.91
CA LYS A 2 -27.15 -8.25 -27.57
C LYS A 2 -26.84 -6.95 -26.80
N ASP A 3 -27.91 -6.36 -26.30
CA ASP A 3 -27.86 -5.09 -25.56
C ASP A 3 -27.14 -5.28 -24.21
N TYR A 4 -25.86 -4.96 -24.14
CA TYR A 4 -25.05 -5.04 -22.95
C TYR A 4 -25.38 -3.98 -21.88
N ASN A 5 -26.34 -3.08 -22.16
CA ASN A 5 -26.75 -2.00 -21.27
C ASN A 5 -27.79 -2.39 -20.21
N LYS A 6 -28.18 -3.67 -20.12
CA LYS A 6 -29.08 -4.20 -19.09
C LYS A 6 -28.39 -5.17 -18.14
N LEU A 7 -27.14 -4.91 -17.78
CA LEU A 7 -26.62 -5.47 -16.53
C LEU A 7 -27.26 -4.70 -15.39
N ASN A 8 -28.42 -5.18 -14.93
CA ASN A 8 -28.95 -4.83 -13.61
C ASN A 8 -27.86 -5.23 -12.60
N TYR A 9 -27.00 -4.28 -12.23
CA TYR A 9 -26.28 -4.37 -10.99
C TYR A 9 -27.33 -4.29 -9.88
N GLU A 10 -28.07 -5.39 -9.64
CA GLU A 10 -28.74 -5.55 -8.38
C GLU A 10 -27.69 -5.23 -7.32
N LYS A 11 -27.99 -4.29 -6.44
CA LYS A 11 -27.21 -4.00 -5.25
C LYS A 11 -27.23 -5.27 -4.39
N THR A 12 -26.48 -6.28 -4.82
CA THR A 12 -26.15 -7.41 -3.98
C THR A 12 -25.53 -6.77 -2.75
N LYS A 13 -26.21 -6.86 -1.63
CA LYS A 13 -25.64 -6.56 -0.32
C LYS A 13 -24.50 -7.55 -0.15
N VAL A 14 -23.35 -7.23 -0.73
CA VAL A 14 -22.11 -7.99 -0.52
C VAL A 14 -21.91 -7.93 0.99
N LYS A 15 -22.20 -9.04 1.68
CA LYS A 15 -21.82 -9.17 3.09
C LYS A 15 -20.36 -8.74 3.14
N LYS A 16 -20.05 -7.69 3.92
CA LYS A 16 -18.67 -7.25 4.14
C LYS A 16 -17.86 -8.49 4.43
N SER A 17 -17.09 -8.96 3.45
CA SER A 17 -16.21 -10.09 3.66
C SER A 17 -15.25 -9.66 4.76
N LYS A 18 -15.09 -10.49 5.79
CA LYS A 18 -14.06 -10.29 6.82
C LYS A 18 -12.71 -10.62 6.22
N ARG A 19 -12.29 -9.81 5.20
CA ARG A 19 -10.95 -9.98 4.65
C ARG A 19 -9.90 -9.69 5.73
N LYS A 20 -8.79 -10.39 5.66
CA LYS A 20 -7.63 -10.09 6.50
C LYS A 20 -7.05 -8.73 6.14
N LEU A 21 -6.51 -8.02 7.13
CA LEU A 21 -5.74 -6.81 6.88
C LEU A 21 -4.52 -7.15 6.03
N GLN A 22 -4.15 -6.25 5.15
CA GLN A 22 -2.98 -6.32 4.29
C GLN A 22 -2.01 -5.20 4.71
N ILE A 23 -0.85 -5.56 5.21
CA ILE A 23 0.15 -4.60 5.70
C ILE A 23 1.38 -4.66 4.80
N ALA A 24 1.74 -3.52 4.20
CA ALA A 24 2.94 -3.40 3.41
C ALA A 24 4.16 -3.16 4.32
N VAL A 25 5.28 -3.86 4.06
CA VAL A 25 6.58 -3.55 4.64
C VAL A 25 7.44 -2.93 3.56
N LEU A 26 7.78 -1.67 3.76
CA LEU A 26 8.56 -0.83 2.85
C LEU A 26 9.99 -0.70 3.38
N GLY A 27 10.98 -0.88 2.52
CA GLY A 27 12.35 -0.75 2.96
C GLY A 27 13.38 -1.03 1.88
N SER A 28 14.64 -1.04 2.30
CA SER A 28 15.79 -1.13 1.41
C SER A 28 15.92 -2.49 0.72
N SER A 29 16.42 -2.45 -0.52
CA SER A 29 16.94 -3.63 -1.21
C SER A 29 18.25 -4.11 -0.58
N LYS A 30 18.66 -5.33 -0.89
CA LYS A 30 19.89 -5.99 -0.33
C LYS A 30 21.13 -5.09 -0.38
N ALA A 31 21.30 -4.31 -1.44
CA ALA A 31 22.49 -3.48 -1.64
C ALA A 31 22.73 -2.43 -0.54
N ILE A 32 21.68 -1.97 0.12
CA ILE A 32 21.78 -0.92 1.15
C ILE A 32 21.11 -1.31 2.48
N THR A 33 20.69 -2.56 2.61
CA THR A 33 20.10 -3.07 3.86
C THR A 33 21.17 -3.32 4.91
N THR A 34 21.05 -2.63 6.06
CA THR A 34 21.89 -2.93 7.22
C THR A 34 21.42 -4.19 7.93
N LYS A 35 22.32 -4.87 8.67
CA LYS A 35 21.96 -6.01 9.51
C LYS A 35 20.85 -5.66 10.52
N LYS A 36 20.89 -4.43 11.06
CA LYS A 36 19.90 -3.91 11.99
C LYS A 36 18.52 -3.80 11.33
N ALA A 37 18.44 -3.18 10.15
CA ALA A 37 17.18 -3.04 9.40
C ALA A 37 16.62 -4.41 8.98
N TYR A 38 17.49 -5.36 8.59
CA TYR A 38 17.09 -6.73 8.27
C TYR A 38 16.42 -7.42 9.47
N ASN A 39 17.02 -7.34 10.66
CA ASN A 39 16.48 -7.96 11.88
C ASN A 39 15.13 -7.32 12.25
N TYR A 40 15.01 -5.99 12.23
CA TYR A 40 13.72 -5.32 12.48
C TYR A 40 12.65 -5.74 11.47
N ALA A 41 12.99 -5.84 10.18
CA ALA A 41 12.04 -6.28 9.17
C ALA A 41 11.56 -7.72 9.39
N TYR A 42 12.48 -8.60 9.78
CA TYR A 42 12.15 -9.98 10.13
C TYR A 42 11.16 -10.05 11.30
N GLU A 43 11.44 -9.32 12.39
CA GLU A 43 10.54 -9.25 13.54
C GLU A 43 9.22 -8.57 13.23
N VAL A 44 9.21 -7.51 12.41
CA VAL A 44 7.97 -6.88 11.91
C VAL A 44 7.12 -7.90 11.15
N GLY A 45 7.74 -8.70 10.28
CA GLY A 45 7.03 -9.78 9.58
C GLY A 45 6.40 -10.80 10.52
N GLN A 46 7.12 -11.19 11.57
CA GLN A 46 6.57 -12.08 12.61
C GLN A 46 5.36 -11.46 13.31
N GLU A 47 5.45 -10.20 13.72
CA GLU A 47 4.35 -9.52 14.42
C GLU A 47 3.13 -9.30 13.51
N ILE A 48 3.33 -9.03 12.21
CA ILE A 48 2.23 -8.97 11.23
C ILE A 48 1.52 -10.33 11.17
N ALA A 49 2.25 -11.43 11.04
CA ALA A 49 1.68 -12.77 10.97
C ALA A 49 0.92 -13.13 12.27
N LYS A 50 1.48 -12.87 13.44
CA LYS A 50 0.83 -13.07 14.75
C LYS A 50 -0.46 -12.26 14.89
N SER A 51 -0.57 -11.11 14.24
CA SER A 51 -1.81 -10.31 14.21
C SER A 51 -2.90 -10.89 13.32
N GLY A 52 -2.60 -11.91 12.53
CA GLY A 52 -3.47 -12.52 11.53
C GLY A 52 -3.54 -11.74 10.20
N ALA A 53 -2.74 -10.67 10.04
CA ALA A 53 -2.68 -9.89 8.83
C ALA A 53 -1.79 -10.55 7.75
N ILE A 54 -1.93 -10.10 6.51
CA ILE A 54 -1.13 -10.52 5.36
C ILE A 54 0.04 -9.53 5.19
N THR A 55 1.25 -10.05 4.97
CA THR A 55 2.43 -9.25 4.68
C THR A 55 2.56 -8.99 3.19
N ILE A 56 2.61 -7.74 2.77
CA ILE A 56 2.87 -7.34 1.38
C ILE A 56 4.27 -6.73 1.29
N THR A 57 5.03 -7.09 0.28
CA THR A 57 6.32 -6.42 -0.04
C THR A 57 6.54 -6.32 -1.55
N GLY A 58 7.61 -5.62 -1.91
CA GLY A 58 8.07 -5.57 -3.31
C GLY A 58 8.75 -6.83 -3.82
N GLY A 59 8.81 -7.91 -3.04
CA GLY A 59 9.29 -9.24 -3.46
C GLY A 59 10.79 -9.39 -3.68
N GLY A 60 11.59 -8.33 -3.52
CA GLY A 60 13.05 -8.36 -3.66
C GLY A 60 13.76 -8.89 -2.41
N LEU A 61 15.10 -8.79 -2.43
CA LEU A 61 15.96 -9.15 -1.30
C LEU A 61 16.12 -7.98 -0.31
N GLY A 62 16.68 -8.26 0.86
CA GLY A 62 16.91 -7.26 1.91
C GLY A 62 15.73 -7.15 2.87
N VAL A 63 15.22 -5.96 3.13
CA VAL A 63 14.07 -5.73 4.04
C VAL A 63 12.83 -6.48 3.57
N MET A 64 12.57 -6.52 2.27
CA MET A 64 11.43 -7.21 1.67
C MET A 64 11.46 -8.71 1.97
N GLU A 65 12.59 -9.35 1.71
CA GLU A 65 12.84 -10.75 2.03
C GLU A 65 12.74 -11.01 3.53
N ALA A 66 13.39 -10.19 4.36
CA ALA A 66 13.40 -10.35 5.81
C ALA A 66 11.98 -10.35 6.40
N ALA A 67 11.14 -9.41 5.97
CA ALA A 67 9.75 -9.31 6.42
C ALA A 67 8.94 -10.56 6.02
N MET A 68 9.07 -11.02 4.78
CA MET A 68 8.38 -12.22 4.32
C MET A 68 8.88 -13.48 5.05
N LYS A 69 10.19 -13.61 5.24
CA LYS A 69 10.80 -14.70 6.01
C LYS A 69 10.28 -14.73 7.45
N GLY A 70 10.20 -13.57 8.09
CA GLY A 70 9.65 -13.45 9.45
C GLY A 70 8.17 -13.85 9.50
N ALA A 71 7.37 -13.40 8.54
CA ALA A 71 5.97 -13.79 8.44
C ALA A 71 5.79 -15.29 8.24
N LYS A 72 6.59 -15.91 7.38
CA LYS A 72 6.57 -17.37 7.15
C LYS A 72 6.95 -18.17 8.40
N LYS A 73 7.87 -17.65 9.21
CA LYS A 73 8.25 -18.29 10.48
C LYS A 73 7.07 -18.46 11.44
N GLU A 74 6.12 -17.56 11.41
CA GLU A 74 4.90 -17.56 12.23
C GLU A 74 3.66 -18.09 11.46
N GLY A 75 3.87 -18.79 10.33
CA GLY A 75 2.78 -19.35 9.51
C GLY A 75 1.92 -18.29 8.80
N GLY A 76 2.44 -17.07 8.65
CA GLY A 76 1.74 -15.98 7.97
C GLY A 76 1.68 -16.14 6.46
N VAL A 77 0.78 -15.38 5.83
CA VAL A 77 0.61 -15.30 4.38
C VAL A 77 1.36 -14.09 3.84
N THR A 78 2.02 -14.27 2.69
CA THR A 78 2.87 -13.25 2.06
C THR A 78 2.50 -13.03 0.61
N ILE A 79 2.48 -11.77 0.17
CA ILE A 79 2.23 -11.36 -1.21
C ILE A 79 3.38 -10.49 -1.69
N ALA A 80 4.02 -10.89 -2.77
CA ALA A 80 5.04 -10.11 -3.47
C ALA A 80 4.41 -9.38 -4.67
N ILE A 81 4.55 -8.06 -4.75
CA ILE A 81 4.18 -7.28 -5.92
C ILE A 81 5.46 -6.80 -6.57
N VAL A 82 5.86 -7.47 -7.67
CA VAL A 82 7.18 -7.30 -8.27
C VAL A 82 7.16 -6.39 -9.51
N PRO A 83 8.26 -5.66 -9.78
CA PRO A 83 8.35 -4.74 -10.91
C PRO A 83 8.55 -5.44 -12.26
N TRP A 84 8.92 -6.70 -12.25
CA TRP A 84 9.27 -7.49 -13.44
C TRP A 84 8.02 -8.10 -14.10
N GLU A 85 8.18 -8.55 -15.33
CA GLU A 85 7.18 -9.28 -16.10
C GLU A 85 7.06 -10.77 -15.69
N SER A 86 7.99 -11.23 -14.83
CA SER A 86 8.11 -12.62 -14.44
C SER A 86 8.23 -12.76 -12.92
N ASN A 87 7.68 -13.83 -12.38
CA ASN A 87 7.79 -14.20 -10.97
C ASN A 87 9.11 -14.92 -10.60
N LYS A 88 10.02 -15.12 -11.57
CA LYS A 88 11.26 -15.91 -11.38
C LYS A 88 12.32 -15.24 -10.49
N ARG A 89 12.22 -13.95 -10.22
CA ARG A 89 13.22 -13.17 -9.45
C ARG A 89 12.72 -12.78 -8.06
N VAL A 90 11.59 -13.32 -7.63
CA VAL A 90 11.06 -13.08 -6.29
C VAL A 90 11.89 -13.85 -5.24
N ASN A 91 11.92 -13.37 -3.99
CA ASN A 91 12.52 -14.11 -2.91
C ASN A 91 11.69 -15.37 -2.54
N ASP A 92 12.33 -16.35 -1.88
CA ASP A 92 11.76 -17.68 -1.63
C ASP A 92 10.61 -17.72 -0.60
N TYR A 93 10.24 -16.59 -0.02
CA TYR A 93 9.24 -16.49 1.06
C TYR A 93 7.89 -15.93 0.60
N ALA A 94 7.68 -15.75 -0.70
CA ALA A 94 6.41 -15.29 -1.26
C ALA A 94 5.44 -16.46 -1.48
N ASP A 95 4.24 -16.42 -0.88
CA ASP A 95 3.17 -17.37 -1.19
C ASP A 95 2.47 -17.00 -2.52
N TYR A 96 2.28 -15.70 -2.75
CA TYR A 96 1.65 -15.18 -3.96
C TYR A 96 2.51 -14.11 -4.60
N VAL A 97 2.55 -14.10 -5.91
CA VAL A 97 3.34 -13.14 -6.70
C VAL A 97 2.48 -12.44 -7.73
N VAL A 98 2.51 -11.12 -7.71
CA VAL A 98 1.91 -10.27 -8.74
C VAL A 98 3.02 -9.67 -9.59
N ALA A 99 3.25 -10.22 -10.77
CA ALA A 99 4.22 -9.70 -11.73
C ALA A 99 3.59 -8.56 -12.53
N THR A 100 4.04 -7.33 -12.28
CA THR A 100 3.38 -6.14 -12.85
C THR A 100 3.96 -5.68 -14.19
N GLY A 101 5.22 -5.97 -14.47
CA GLY A 101 5.91 -5.54 -15.69
C GLY A 101 6.13 -4.03 -15.84
N ILE A 102 5.80 -3.21 -14.84
CA ILE A 102 5.82 -1.74 -14.95
C ILE A 102 6.99 -1.07 -14.23
N GLY A 103 8.01 -1.84 -13.87
CA GLY A 103 9.22 -1.31 -13.23
C GLY A 103 8.92 -0.59 -11.91
N TRP A 104 9.54 0.56 -11.69
CA TRP A 104 9.40 1.34 -10.45
C TRP A 104 8.00 1.89 -10.18
N SER A 105 7.16 2.05 -11.23
CA SER A 105 5.77 2.47 -11.07
C SER A 105 4.95 1.51 -10.22
N ARG A 106 5.42 0.25 -10.04
CA ARG A 106 4.83 -0.75 -9.15
C ARG A 106 4.74 -0.29 -7.70
N ASN A 107 5.57 0.68 -7.27
CA ASN A 107 5.52 1.22 -5.91
C ASN A 107 4.13 1.72 -5.51
N SER A 108 3.41 2.36 -6.44
CA SER A 108 2.04 2.79 -6.21
C SER A 108 1.08 1.62 -5.98
N ILE A 109 1.31 0.48 -6.66
CA ILE A 109 0.48 -0.71 -6.51
C ILE A 109 0.67 -1.34 -5.12
N ASN A 110 1.89 -1.34 -4.57
CA ASN A 110 2.12 -1.79 -3.19
C ASN A 110 1.22 -1.06 -2.20
N LEU A 111 1.16 0.27 -2.33
CA LEU A 111 0.38 1.11 -1.41
C LEU A 111 -1.13 1.02 -1.67
N ASN A 112 -1.56 0.88 -2.92
CA ASN A 112 -2.97 0.63 -3.24
C ASN A 112 -3.47 -0.70 -2.69
N SER A 113 -2.59 -1.73 -2.67
CA SER A 113 -2.92 -3.08 -2.26
C SER A 113 -2.92 -3.29 -0.74
N CYS A 114 -2.49 -2.31 0.07
CA CYS A 114 -2.43 -2.45 1.52
C CYS A 114 -3.43 -1.55 2.26
N ASP A 115 -3.72 -1.88 3.51
CA ASP A 115 -4.51 -1.07 4.42
C ASP A 115 -3.66 -0.04 5.17
N GLY A 116 -2.36 -0.29 5.24
CA GLY A 116 -1.35 0.58 5.84
C GLY A 116 0.04 0.00 5.68
N ALA A 117 1.07 0.77 6.00
CA ALA A 117 2.45 0.40 5.76
C ALA A 117 3.37 0.61 6.97
N ILE A 118 4.40 -0.23 7.08
CA ILE A 118 5.50 -0.07 8.03
C ILE A 118 6.79 0.17 7.24
N ILE A 119 7.49 1.27 7.53
CA ILE A 119 8.78 1.60 6.93
C ILE A 119 9.90 1.05 7.82
N VAL A 120 10.83 0.31 7.22
CA VAL A 120 12.01 -0.24 7.90
C VAL A 120 13.28 0.12 7.12
N GLY A 121 14.16 0.93 7.71
CA GLY A 121 15.33 1.44 7.02
C GLY A 121 14.94 2.26 5.78
N GLY A 122 15.50 1.90 4.63
CA GLY A 122 15.06 2.44 3.36
C GLY A 122 15.93 3.53 2.76
N GLY A 123 15.82 3.67 1.44
CA GLY A 123 16.44 4.69 0.61
C GLY A 123 15.41 5.37 -0.31
N ALA A 124 15.86 5.87 -1.47
CA ALA A 124 15.02 6.64 -2.39
C ALA A 124 13.73 5.92 -2.85
N GLY A 125 13.80 4.60 -3.14
CA GLY A 125 12.61 3.81 -3.48
C GLY A 125 11.59 3.77 -2.34
N THR A 126 12.08 3.63 -1.10
CA THR A 126 11.23 3.63 0.10
C THR A 126 10.61 5.00 0.36
N LEU A 127 11.36 6.09 0.10
CA LEU A 127 10.83 7.45 0.16
C LEU A 127 9.72 7.65 -0.86
N ASN A 128 9.91 7.16 -2.09
CA ASN A 128 8.89 7.21 -3.14
C ASN A 128 7.61 6.44 -2.73
N GLU A 129 7.74 5.24 -2.16
CA GLU A 129 6.60 4.49 -1.62
C GLU A 129 5.91 5.25 -0.48
N ALA A 130 6.67 5.81 0.45
CA ALA A 130 6.11 6.60 1.56
C ALA A 130 5.33 7.83 1.07
N THR A 131 5.80 8.52 0.01
CA THR A 131 5.06 9.63 -0.60
C THR A 131 3.75 9.18 -1.26
N TYR A 132 3.72 8.03 -1.94
CA TYR A 132 2.47 7.45 -2.42
C TYR A 132 1.49 7.17 -1.27
N GLY A 133 1.96 6.53 -0.20
CA GLY A 133 1.14 6.27 0.98
C GLY A 133 0.55 7.55 1.57
N TYR A 134 1.36 8.59 1.70
CA TYR A 134 0.92 9.91 2.16
C TYR A 134 -0.17 10.51 1.25
N MET A 135 0.04 10.53 -0.07
CA MET A 135 -0.94 11.06 -1.03
C MET A 135 -2.25 10.27 -1.04
N MET A 136 -2.21 8.98 -0.75
CA MET A 136 -3.37 8.09 -0.70
C MET A 136 -4.02 8.04 0.69
N SER A 137 -3.57 8.87 1.64
CA SER A 137 -4.02 8.87 3.04
C SER A 137 -3.96 7.47 3.69
N LYS A 138 -2.90 6.72 3.38
CA LYS A 138 -2.65 5.41 3.99
C LYS A 138 -1.92 5.59 5.31
N PRO A 139 -2.37 4.95 6.40
CA PRO A 139 -1.64 4.93 7.66
C PRO A 139 -0.22 4.40 7.50
N ILE A 140 0.75 5.14 8.02
CA ILE A 140 2.17 4.76 7.95
C ILE A 140 2.79 4.82 9.34
N VAL A 141 3.53 3.77 9.70
CA VAL A 141 4.37 3.72 10.90
C VAL A 141 5.83 3.50 10.47
N ALA A 142 6.73 4.29 11.02
CA ALA A 142 8.17 4.18 10.76
C ALA A 142 8.87 3.48 11.93
N MET A 143 9.64 2.43 11.62
CA MET A 143 10.49 1.73 12.56
C MET A 143 11.75 2.58 12.82
N THR A 144 11.65 3.56 13.71
CA THR A 144 12.66 4.61 13.95
C THR A 144 14.08 4.05 14.11
N PRO A 145 14.34 3.03 14.98
CA PRO A 145 15.70 2.57 15.21
C PRO A 145 16.30 1.77 14.04
N SER A 146 15.54 1.52 12.98
CA SER A 146 16.06 0.85 11.79
C SER A 146 16.93 1.74 10.90
N GLY A 147 16.95 3.07 11.16
CA GLY A 147 17.73 4.06 10.42
C GLY A 147 17.13 4.41 9.05
N GLY A 148 17.91 5.10 8.20
CA GLY A 148 17.53 5.45 6.84
C GLY A 148 16.26 6.30 6.76
N ILE A 149 15.41 6.06 5.76
CA ILE A 149 14.16 6.81 5.55
C ILE A 149 13.18 6.63 6.72
N ALA A 150 13.16 5.46 7.37
CA ALA A 150 12.32 5.25 8.55
C ALA A 150 12.62 6.26 9.67
N GLU A 151 13.90 6.47 9.99
CA GLU A 151 14.32 7.46 11.00
C GLU A 151 14.02 8.90 10.56
N GLN A 152 14.28 9.22 9.28
CA GLN A 152 14.09 10.57 8.74
C GLN A 152 12.62 11.01 8.74
N LEU A 153 11.70 10.10 8.51
CA LEU A 153 10.26 10.38 8.41
C LEU A 153 9.50 10.24 9.73
N THR A 154 10.15 9.70 10.76
CA THR A 154 9.54 9.52 12.08
C THR A 154 8.95 10.81 12.64
N ASN A 155 7.69 10.73 13.08
CA ASN A 155 6.94 11.80 13.74
C ASN A 155 6.88 13.10 12.90
N LYS A 156 6.62 12.97 11.61
CA LYS A 156 6.55 14.10 10.68
C LYS A 156 5.34 14.02 9.76
N TYR A 157 4.97 15.17 9.23
CA TYR A 157 4.19 15.30 8.01
C TYR A 157 5.14 15.52 6.84
N PHE A 158 4.77 15.11 5.63
CA PHE A 158 5.57 15.38 4.43
C PHE A 158 5.55 16.86 4.04
N ASP A 159 4.38 17.51 4.16
CA ASP A 159 4.19 18.89 3.71
C ASP A 159 3.15 19.64 4.55
N VAL A 160 2.90 20.89 4.15
CA VAL A 160 1.97 21.82 4.83
C VAL A 160 0.51 21.37 4.82
N ARG A 161 0.12 20.44 3.94
CA ARG A 161 -1.25 19.90 3.85
C ARG A 161 -1.59 19.01 5.03
N LYS A 162 -0.58 18.42 5.70
CA LYS A 162 -0.73 17.55 6.87
C LYS A 162 -1.76 16.42 6.69
N THR A 163 -1.82 15.85 5.49
CA THR A 163 -2.80 14.83 5.09
C THR A 163 -2.69 13.58 5.96
N GLU A 164 -1.48 13.08 6.17
CA GLU A 164 -1.22 11.89 6.98
C GLU A 164 0.04 12.08 7.83
N PHE A 165 -0.03 11.71 9.11
CA PHE A 165 1.12 11.76 10.02
C PHE A 165 1.86 10.44 10.02
N ILE A 166 3.17 10.46 9.89
CA ILE A 166 4.01 9.27 9.97
C ILE A 166 4.43 9.07 11.42
N TYR A 167 3.86 8.06 12.06
CA TYR A 167 4.14 7.75 13.45
C TYR A 167 5.44 6.96 13.58
N GLY A 168 6.29 7.33 14.55
CA GLY A 168 7.46 6.54 14.91
C GLY A 168 7.13 5.41 15.88
N SER A 169 7.87 4.31 15.77
CA SER A 169 7.85 3.22 16.75
C SER A 169 9.26 2.71 17.01
N ASN A 170 9.50 2.24 18.22
CA ASN A 170 10.81 1.74 18.65
C ASN A 170 10.91 0.21 18.62
N THR A 171 9.79 -0.50 18.61
CA THR A 171 9.77 -1.97 18.58
C THR A 171 8.83 -2.50 17.49
N PRO A 172 9.12 -3.66 16.89
CA PRO A 172 8.27 -4.30 15.88
C PRO A 172 6.84 -4.54 16.34
N LYS A 173 6.67 -5.03 17.56
CA LYS A 173 5.35 -5.27 18.15
C LYS A 173 4.53 -3.98 18.27
N GLU A 174 5.14 -2.92 18.79
CA GLU A 174 4.50 -1.60 18.89
C GLU A 174 4.14 -1.06 17.51
N ALA A 175 5.03 -1.16 16.52
CA ALA A 175 4.78 -0.71 15.16
C ALA A 175 3.52 -1.35 14.56
N VAL A 176 3.40 -2.66 14.66
CA VAL A 176 2.25 -3.41 14.12
C VAL A 176 0.96 -3.07 14.89
N GLN A 177 1.01 -3.03 16.22
CA GLN A 177 -0.16 -2.70 17.04
C GLN A 177 -0.65 -1.26 16.79
N LEU A 178 0.28 -0.30 16.71
CA LEU A 178 -0.03 1.09 16.41
C LEU A 178 -0.66 1.23 15.03
N LEU A 179 -0.06 0.61 14.00
CA LEU A 179 -0.59 0.65 12.65
C LEU A 179 -2.02 0.09 12.60
N ILE A 180 -2.28 -1.08 13.18
CA ILE A 180 -3.62 -1.70 13.22
C ILE A 180 -4.63 -0.78 13.93
N LYS A 181 -4.22 -0.13 15.02
CA LYS A 181 -5.07 0.83 15.75
C LYS A 181 -5.45 2.02 14.87
N ILE A 182 -4.49 2.56 14.10
CA ILE A 182 -4.73 3.68 13.19
C ILE A 182 -5.64 3.25 12.04
N ILE A 183 -5.38 2.11 11.39
CA ILE A 183 -6.25 1.56 10.32
C ILE A 183 -7.70 1.45 10.80
N LYS A 184 -7.94 0.84 11.97
CA LYS A 184 -9.28 0.70 12.55
C LYS A 184 -9.95 2.05 12.85
N LYS A 185 -9.17 3.07 13.19
CA LYS A 185 -9.70 4.43 13.39
C LYS A 185 -10.11 5.06 12.05
N HIS A 186 -9.29 4.92 11.01
CA HIS A 186 -9.58 5.41 9.67
C HIS A 186 -10.83 4.74 9.05
N GLU A 187 -11.04 3.43 9.28
CA GLU A 187 -12.25 2.75 8.82
C GLU A 187 -13.55 3.27 9.45
N LYS A 188 -13.47 3.83 10.65
CA LYS A 188 -14.63 4.41 11.37
C LYS A 188 -14.94 5.84 10.95
N ILE A 189 -13.99 6.54 10.36
CA ILE A 189 -14.24 7.86 9.77
C ILE A 189 -14.99 7.59 8.46
N PRO A 190 -16.27 8.02 8.31
CA PRO A 190 -16.93 7.93 7.02
C PRO A 190 -15.97 8.58 6.02
N LYS A 191 -15.73 7.94 4.88
CA LYS A 191 -15.13 8.66 3.74
C LYS A 191 -16.10 9.77 3.42
N VAL A 192 -15.90 10.91 4.01
CA VAL A 192 -16.56 12.13 3.60
C VAL A 192 -15.99 12.37 2.20
N VAL A 193 -16.74 11.93 1.19
CA VAL A 193 -16.60 12.48 -0.14
C VAL A 193 -16.85 13.96 0.10
N THR A 194 -15.80 14.75 0.15
CA THR A 194 -15.92 16.17 0.44
C THR A 194 -16.83 16.77 -0.61
N GLU A 195 -17.55 17.83 -0.29
CA GLU A 195 -18.34 18.58 -1.28
C GLU A 195 -17.48 18.92 -2.50
N LEU A 196 -16.18 19.17 -2.27
CA LEU A 196 -15.18 19.42 -3.30
C LEU A 196 -14.95 18.19 -4.22
N ASP A 197 -14.91 16.96 -3.66
CA ASP A 197 -14.78 15.75 -4.47
C ASP A 197 -16.03 15.46 -5.29
N LYS A 198 -17.22 15.77 -4.73
CA LYS A 198 -18.49 15.69 -5.47
C LYS A 198 -18.56 16.69 -6.60
N ASP A 199 -18.05 17.91 -6.37
CA ASP A 199 -18.00 18.95 -7.38
C ASP A 199 -16.96 18.68 -8.46
N LEU A 200 -15.80 18.08 -8.11
CA LEU A 200 -14.79 17.63 -9.07
C LEU A 200 -15.36 16.51 -9.96
N LEU A 201 -15.96 15.47 -9.36
CA LEU A 201 -16.60 14.38 -10.11
C LEU A 201 -17.70 14.90 -11.06
N LYS A 202 -18.55 15.82 -10.60
CA LYS A 202 -19.59 16.46 -11.46
C LYS A 202 -18.98 17.30 -12.58
N ARG A 203 -17.82 17.93 -12.35
CA ARG A 203 -17.12 18.71 -13.41
C ARG A 203 -16.49 17.79 -14.43
N GLU A 204 -15.85 16.69 -14.00
CA GLU A 204 -15.30 15.67 -14.88
C GLU A 204 -16.39 15.02 -15.73
N GLU A 205 -17.51 14.57 -15.12
CA GLU A 205 -18.66 14.05 -15.86
C GLU A 205 -19.20 15.05 -16.90
N LYS A 206 -19.35 16.34 -16.54
CA LYS A 206 -19.79 17.37 -17.48
C LYS A 206 -18.81 17.60 -18.62
N GLN A 207 -17.51 17.49 -18.34
CA GLN A 207 -16.46 17.67 -19.35
C GLN A 207 -16.43 16.51 -20.32
N ASP A 208 -16.57 15.28 -19.82
CA ASP A 208 -16.66 14.07 -20.64
C ASP A 208 -17.88 14.09 -21.55
N TRP A 209 -19.05 14.49 -21.04
CA TRP A 209 -20.26 14.63 -21.85
C TRP A 209 -20.12 15.67 -22.96
N LYS A 210 -19.47 16.82 -22.71
CA LYS A 210 -19.19 17.81 -23.76
C LYS A 210 -18.31 17.23 -24.88
N ILE A 211 -17.24 16.51 -24.50
CA ILE A 211 -16.33 15.86 -25.47
C ILE A 211 -17.09 14.83 -26.32
N ILE A 212 -17.95 14.03 -25.70
CA ILE A 212 -18.77 13.03 -26.38
C ILE A 212 -19.75 13.70 -27.36
N GLU A 213 -20.42 14.78 -26.95
CA GLU A 213 -21.33 15.52 -27.83
C GLU A 213 -20.61 16.18 -29.01
N GLU A 214 -19.43 16.75 -28.79
CA GLU A 214 -18.63 17.34 -29.87
C GLU A 214 -18.14 16.30 -30.86
N ARG A 215 -17.74 15.10 -30.41
CA ARG A 215 -17.40 13.98 -31.28
C ARG A 215 -18.60 13.56 -32.14
N LYS A 216 -19.78 13.37 -31.55
CA LYS A 216 -21.01 13.01 -32.28
C LYS A 216 -21.42 14.06 -33.32
N LYS A 217 -21.14 15.35 -33.08
CA LYS A 217 -21.37 16.43 -34.07
C LYS A 217 -20.38 16.40 -35.22
N ARG A 218 -19.14 15.95 -34.99
CA ARG A 218 -18.11 15.80 -36.04
C ARG A 218 -18.35 14.57 -36.94
N GLU A 219 -18.90 13.50 -36.38
CA GLU A 219 -19.23 12.27 -37.13
C GLU A 219 -20.51 12.39 -38.01
N LYS A 220 -21.29 13.46 -37.79
CA LYS A 220 -22.50 13.74 -38.58
C LYS A 220 -22.28 14.77 -39.70
N LYS A 221 -21.07 15.31 -39.88
CA LYS A 221 -20.65 16.17 -40.99
C LYS A 221 -19.75 15.39 -41.95
#